data_128df951cb4d5ffc286ad080dd49c9b5
#
_entry.id   128df951cb4d5ffc286ad080dd49c9b5
#
_cell.length_a   1.000
_cell.length_b   1.000
_cell.length_c   1.000
_cell.angle_alpha   90.00
_cell.angle_beta   90.00
_cell.angle_gamma   90.00
#
_symmetry.space_group_name_H-M   'P 1'
#
loop_
_entity.id
_entity.type
_entity.pdbx_description
1 polymer ?
#
loop_
_entity_poly.entity_id
_entity_poly.type
_entity_poly.pdbx_seq_one_letter_code
_entity_poly.pdbx_strand_id
1 'polypeptide(L)'
;MVTLINQLETELQELFANRDDEFKNVVVKQQYKELPKGKYPKVIIEEIQNSEVASRTTTQGERTTALGYQITVYSRDMQDYIAIDSVREMLNIIDDYLQIPRYNMQRIGSPAIIPYINDPTIMTGAIRYNCVYDKDTNLIYRN
;
A
#
# COMPACT_ATOMS: atom_id res chain seq x y z
N MET A 1 -19.34 0.91 7.95
CA MET A 1 -18.68 1.40 6.71
C MET A 1 -17.23 0.98 6.71
N VAL A 2 -16.78 0.34 5.65
CA VAL A 2 -15.38 -0.06 5.50
C VAL A 2 -14.61 1.14 4.94
N THR A 3 -13.58 1.59 5.65
CA THR A 3 -12.71 2.65 5.15
C THR A 3 -11.83 2.13 4.02
N LEU A 4 -11.37 3.03 3.15
CA LEU A 4 -10.52 2.65 2.03
C LEU A 4 -9.23 1.98 2.49
N ILE A 5 -8.61 2.48 3.57
CA ILE A 5 -7.38 1.88 4.10
C ILE A 5 -7.62 0.44 4.60
N ASN A 6 -8.76 0.18 5.24
CA ASN A 6 -9.11 -1.17 5.68
C ASN A 6 -9.34 -2.10 4.48
N GLN A 7 -9.97 -1.58 3.44
CA GLN A 7 -10.17 -2.31 2.20
C GLN A 7 -8.85 -2.65 1.52
N LEU A 8 -7.92 -1.69 1.45
CA LEU A 8 -6.58 -1.92 0.91
C LEU A 8 -5.82 -2.99 1.69
N GLU A 9 -5.87 -2.92 3.02
CA GLU A 9 -5.21 -3.92 3.87
C GLU A 9 -5.72 -5.33 3.57
N THR A 10 -7.04 -5.49 3.52
CA THR A 10 -7.67 -6.78 3.26
C THR A 10 -7.34 -7.30 1.88
N GLU A 11 -7.47 -6.46 0.86
CA GLU A 11 -7.28 -6.90 -0.52
C GLU A 11 -5.81 -7.16 -0.86
N LEU A 12 -4.89 -6.37 -0.32
CA LEU A 12 -3.45 -6.64 -0.51
C LEU A 12 -3.03 -7.90 0.23
N GLN A 13 -3.58 -8.15 1.43
CA GLN A 13 -3.31 -9.39 2.14
C GLN A 13 -3.79 -10.61 1.34
N GLU A 14 -4.98 -10.54 0.76
CA GLU A 14 -5.51 -11.61 -0.10
C GLU A 14 -4.69 -11.78 -1.37
N LEU A 15 -4.25 -10.67 -1.96
CA LEU A 15 -3.42 -10.70 -3.17
C LEU A 15 -2.14 -11.53 -2.97
N PHE A 16 -1.47 -11.34 -1.84
CA PHE A 16 -0.27 -12.12 -1.51
C PHE A 16 -0.62 -13.55 -1.08
N ALA A 17 -1.63 -13.71 -0.23
CA ALA A 17 -2.02 -15.03 0.29
C ALA A 17 -2.44 -16.01 -0.80
N ASN A 18 -2.96 -15.52 -1.91
CA ASN A 18 -3.43 -16.35 -3.03
C ASN A 18 -2.32 -16.71 -4.03
N ARG A 19 -1.08 -16.31 -3.78
CA ARG A 19 0.05 -16.65 -4.65
C ARG A 19 0.57 -18.04 -4.35
N ASP A 20 1.19 -18.65 -5.36
CA ASP A 20 1.77 -20.00 -5.25
C ASP A 20 3.26 -19.98 -4.91
N ASP A 21 3.85 -18.78 -4.78
CA ASP A 21 5.27 -18.60 -4.52
C ASP A 21 5.53 -18.20 -3.05
N GLU A 22 6.79 -17.84 -2.75
CA GLU A 22 7.20 -17.46 -1.39
C GLU A 22 6.45 -16.23 -0.86
N PHE A 23 5.92 -15.38 -1.73
CA PHE A 23 5.20 -14.18 -1.34
C PHE A 23 3.84 -14.45 -0.70
N LYS A 24 3.37 -15.69 -0.72
CA LYS A 24 2.14 -16.07 0.00
C LYS A 24 2.23 -15.83 1.52
N ASN A 25 3.44 -15.72 2.04
CA ASN A 25 3.70 -15.51 3.47
C ASN A 25 3.80 -14.03 3.86
N VAL A 26 3.65 -13.11 2.90
CA VAL A 26 3.70 -11.67 3.17
C VAL A 26 2.56 -11.26 4.10
N VAL A 27 2.90 -10.53 5.17
CA VAL A 27 1.92 -10.00 6.13
C VAL A 27 1.67 -8.53 5.80
N VAL A 28 0.40 -8.17 5.59
CA VAL A 28 -0.01 -6.79 5.30
C VAL A 28 -0.76 -6.22 6.49
N LYS A 29 -0.30 -5.08 7.01
CA LYS A 29 -0.91 -4.40 8.15
C LYS A 29 -0.88 -2.89 7.98
N GLN A 30 -1.81 -2.22 8.65
CA GLN A 30 -1.76 -0.76 8.80
C GLN A 30 -0.74 -0.39 9.88
N GLN A 31 -0.17 0.81 9.78
CA GLN A 31 0.89 1.28 10.68
C GLN A 31 0.53 1.19 12.16
N TYR A 32 -0.73 1.44 12.49
CA TYR A 32 -1.17 1.49 13.89
C TYR A 32 -1.54 0.13 14.48
N LYS A 33 -1.45 -0.93 13.69
CA LYS A 33 -1.72 -2.27 14.16
C LYS A 33 -0.43 -2.94 14.60
N GLU A 34 -0.50 -3.67 15.71
CA GLU A 34 0.67 -4.40 16.19
C GLU A 34 1.06 -5.50 15.23
N LEU A 35 2.34 -5.50 14.84
CA LEU A 35 2.91 -6.52 13.97
C LEU A 35 3.63 -7.58 14.81
N PRO A 36 3.50 -8.86 14.45
CA PRO A 36 4.33 -9.88 15.06
C PRO A 36 5.80 -9.57 14.82
N LYS A 37 6.60 -9.55 15.88
CA LYS A 37 8.04 -9.29 15.77
C LYS A 37 8.72 -10.36 14.92
N GLY A 38 9.67 -9.93 14.09
CA GLY A 38 10.48 -10.84 13.29
C GLY A 38 9.78 -11.50 12.12
N LYS A 39 8.55 -11.11 11.81
CA LYS A 39 7.84 -11.63 10.63
C LYS A 39 8.16 -10.82 9.39
N TYR A 40 8.91 -11.42 8.50
CA TYR A 40 9.26 -10.88 7.17
C TYR A 40 8.99 -11.96 6.12
N PRO A 41 8.60 -11.60 4.90
CA PRO A 41 8.36 -10.24 4.40
C PRO A 41 7.07 -9.62 4.95
N LYS A 42 7.01 -8.30 4.98
CA LYS A 42 5.82 -7.57 5.46
C LYS A 42 5.59 -6.28 4.70
N VAL A 43 4.33 -5.84 4.68
CA VAL A 43 3.88 -4.59 4.05
C VAL A 43 3.16 -3.76 5.10
N ILE A 44 3.52 -2.49 5.21
CA ILE A 44 2.86 -1.55 6.11
C ILE A 44 2.20 -0.44 5.29
N ILE A 45 0.90 -0.25 5.50
CA ILE A 45 0.11 0.80 4.85
C ILE A 45 -0.08 1.94 5.84
N GLU A 46 0.29 3.14 5.43
CA GLU A 46 0.15 4.35 6.24
C GLU A 46 -0.68 5.39 5.48
N GLU A 47 -1.70 5.95 6.10
CA GLU A 47 -2.45 7.06 5.54
C GLU A 47 -1.73 8.35 5.92
N ILE A 48 -1.19 9.06 4.91
CA ILE A 48 -0.39 10.27 5.14
C ILE A 48 -1.13 11.56 4.80
N GLN A 49 -2.28 11.47 4.13
CA GLN A 49 -3.11 12.60 3.81
C GLN A 49 -4.58 12.19 3.80
N ASN A 50 -5.43 13.01 4.40
CA ASN A 50 -6.88 12.83 4.37
C ASN A 50 -7.49 14.22 4.52
N SER A 51 -7.76 14.89 3.40
CA SER A 51 -8.29 16.25 3.40
C SER A 51 -9.43 16.39 2.40
N GLU A 52 -10.45 17.15 2.81
CA GLU A 52 -11.61 17.41 1.96
C GLU A 52 -11.20 18.27 0.75
N VAL A 53 -11.70 17.90 -0.44
CA VAL A 53 -11.45 18.64 -1.67
C VAL A 53 -12.64 19.56 -1.93
N ALA A 54 -12.53 20.81 -1.51
CA ALA A 54 -13.62 21.79 -1.57
C ALA A 54 -14.16 22.02 -2.99
N SER A 55 -13.30 21.96 -4.00
CA SER A 55 -13.71 22.13 -5.40
C SER A 55 -14.59 20.99 -5.93
N ARG A 56 -14.65 19.88 -5.23
CA ARG A 56 -15.44 18.71 -5.62
C ARG A 56 -16.58 18.45 -4.65
N THR A 57 -16.70 19.27 -3.61
CA THR A 57 -17.82 19.19 -2.68
C THR A 57 -19.01 19.95 -3.30
N THR A 58 -20.10 19.23 -3.55
CA THR A 58 -21.31 19.82 -4.14
C THR A 58 -22.29 20.25 -3.08
N THR A 59 -23.23 21.12 -3.47
CA THR A 59 -24.34 21.52 -2.60
C THR A 59 -25.30 20.38 -2.28
N GLN A 60 -25.17 19.25 -2.96
CA GLN A 60 -26.01 18.05 -2.75
C GLN A 60 -25.41 17.07 -1.73
N GLY A 61 -24.32 17.44 -1.08
CA GLY A 61 -23.75 16.64 -0.01
C GLY A 61 -22.72 15.61 -0.43
N GLU A 62 -22.29 15.59 -1.67
CA GLU A 62 -21.17 14.73 -2.09
C GLU A 62 -19.89 15.19 -1.38
N ARG A 63 -19.19 14.23 -0.77
CA ARG A 63 -17.95 14.49 -0.06
C ARG A 63 -16.79 13.81 -0.76
N THR A 64 -15.93 14.59 -1.38
CA THR A 64 -14.70 14.10 -1.94
C THR A 64 -13.54 14.41 -1.02
N THR A 65 -12.65 13.44 -0.87
CA THR A 65 -11.50 13.53 0.01
C THR A 65 -10.24 13.21 -0.78
N ALA A 66 -9.23 14.06 -0.66
CA ALA A 66 -7.91 13.75 -1.16
C ALA A 66 -7.22 12.84 -0.15
N LEU A 67 -6.86 11.64 -0.60
CA LEU A 67 -6.19 10.64 0.20
C LEU A 67 -4.77 10.42 -0.30
N GLY A 68 -3.84 10.29 0.64
CA GLY A 68 -2.48 9.90 0.36
C GLY A 68 -2.09 8.72 1.21
N TYR A 69 -1.47 7.74 0.58
CA TYR A 69 -0.99 6.53 1.25
C TYR A 69 0.49 6.33 0.98
N GLN A 70 1.20 5.87 2.00
CA GLN A 70 2.54 5.36 1.84
C GLN A 70 2.50 3.87 2.13
N ILE A 71 3.00 3.07 1.18
CA ILE A 71 3.09 1.63 1.33
C ILE A 71 4.56 1.28 1.42
N THR A 72 4.97 0.76 2.58
CA THR A 72 6.36 0.40 2.86
C THR A 72 6.49 -1.10 2.93
N VAL A 73 7.49 -1.63 2.22
CA VAL A 73 7.76 -3.05 2.12
C VAL A 73 9.08 -3.36 2.83
N TYR A 74 9.10 -4.44 3.58
CA TYR A 74 10.29 -4.94 4.26
C TYR A 74 10.50 -6.39 3.90
N SER A 75 11.71 -6.75 3.49
CA SER A 75 12.04 -8.14 3.20
C SER A 75 13.52 -8.43 3.46
N ARG A 76 13.82 -9.69 3.64
CA ARG A 76 15.17 -10.22 3.74
C ARG A 76 15.39 -11.26 2.64
N ASP A 77 16.56 -11.85 2.60
CA ASP A 77 16.84 -12.92 1.64
C ASP A 77 15.83 -14.06 1.81
N MET A 78 15.29 -14.49 0.68
CA MET A 78 14.35 -15.60 0.58
C MET A 78 14.99 -16.71 -0.24
N GLN A 79 14.33 -17.84 -0.35
CA GLN A 79 14.87 -19.00 -1.05
C GLN A 79 15.27 -18.68 -2.51
N ASP A 80 14.40 -18.00 -3.24
CA ASP A 80 14.59 -17.68 -4.66
C ASP A 80 14.93 -16.23 -4.94
N TYR A 81 14.97 -15.38 -3.91
CA TYR A 81 15.18 -13.94 -4.06
C TYR A 81 16.15 -13.43 -3.00
N ILE A 82 17.11 -12.60 -3.39
CA ILE A 82 17.84 -11.78 -2.43
C ILE A 82 16.97 -10.63 -1.96
N ALA A 83 17.28 -10.04 -0.81
CA ALA A 83 16.42 -9.03 -0.16
C ALA A 83 16.04 -7.87 -1.10
N ILE A 84 16.97 -7.33 -1.87
CA ILE A 84 16.72 -6.25 -2.84
C ILE A 84 15.68 -6.67 -3.89
N ASP A 85 15.84 -7.84 -4.47
CA ASP A 85 14.95 -8.33 -5.52
C ASP A 85 13.57 -8.69 -4.94
N SER A 86 13.53 -9.21 -3.73
CA SER A 86 12.29 -9.49 -3.01
C SER A 86 11.48 -8.21 -2.79
N VAL A 87 12.11 -7.15 -2.30
CA VAL A 87 11.45 -5.84 -2.10
C VAL A 87 10.96 -5.28 -3.43
N ARG A 88 11.80 -5.34 -4.46
CA ARG A 88 11.43 -4.84 -5.80
C ARG A 88 10.21 -5.57 -6.35
N GLU A 89 10.17 -6.90 -6.23
CA GLU A 89 9.05 -7.70 -6.71
C GLU A 89 7.77 -7.41 -5.94
N MET A 90 7.85 -7.28 -4.61
CA MET A 90 6.69 -6.92 -3.79
C MET A 90 6.14 -5.55 -4.18
N LEU A 91 7.00 -4.57 -4.42
CA LEU A 91 6.59 -3.24 -4.87
C LEU A 91 5.91 -3.30 -6.24
N ASN A 92 6.41 -4.12 -7.16
CA ASN A 92 5.81 -4.31 -8.47
C ASN A 92 4.42 -4.96 -8.37
N ILE A 93 4.27 -5.97 -7.53
CA ILE A 93 2.98 -6.65 -7.31
C ILE A 93 1.94 -5.66 -6.80
N ILE A 94 2.32 -4.83 -5.83
CA ILE A 94 1.43 -3.82 -5.25
C ILE A 94 1.08 -2.75 -6.28
N ASP A 95 2.08 -2.24 -7.00
CA ASP A 95 1.86 -1.18 -7.98
C ASP A 95 0.93 -1.65 -9.11
N ASP A 96 1.14 -2.83 -9.65
CA ASP A 96 0.27 -3.40 -10.67
C ASP A 96 -1.17 -3.52 -10.19
N TYR A 97 -1.37 -3.94 -8.94
CA TYR A 97 -2.70 -4.06 -8.36
C TYR A 97 -3.39 -2.71 -8.21
N LEU A 98 -2.67 -1.68 -7.76
CA LEU A 98 -3.23 -0.35 -7.52
C LEU A 98 -3.45 0.44 -8.82
N GLN A 99 -2.88 0.01 -9.93
CA GLN A 99 -3.11 0.62 -11.25
C GLN A 99 -4.35 0.06 -11.95
N ILE A 100 -5.02 -0.95 -11.41
CA ILE A 100 -6.28 -1.44 -11.99
C ILE A 100 -7.37 -0.39 -11.87
N PRO A 101 -8.40 -0.40 -12.77
CA PRO A 101 -9.43 0.66 -12.80
C PRO A 101 -10.15 0.88 -11.47
N ARG A 102 -10.30 -0.15 -10.66
CA ARG A 102 -10.98 -0.07 -9.37
C ARG A 102 -10.29 0.89 -8.40
N TYR A 103 -8.96 0.87 -8.33
CA TYR A 103 -8.19 1.75 -7.46
C TYR A 103 -7.68 2.98 -8.19
N ASN A 104 -7.10 2.77 -9.35
CA ASN A 104 -6.62 3.84 -10.23
C ASN A 104 -5.89 4.95 -9.47
N MET A 105 -5.01 4.55 -8.56
CA MET A 105 -4.26 5.47 -7.74
C MET A 105 -3.08 6.05 -8.48
N GLN A 106 -2.81 7.33 -8.26
CA GLN A 106 -1.67 7.99 -8.85
C GLN A 106 -0.43 7.75 -8.00
N ARG A 107 0.56 7.11 -8.59
CA ARG A 107 1.87 6.90 -7.97
C ARG A 107 2.68 8.19 -7.99
N ILE A 108 3.32 8.51 -6.86
CA ILE A 108 4.16 9.69 -6.71
C ILE A 108 5.61 9.25 -6.56
N GLY A 109 6.46 9.68 -7.51
CA GLY A 109 7.89 9.40 -7.49
C GLY A 109 8.24 7.95 -7.75
N SER A 110 9.49 7.63 -7.53
CA SER A 110 10.04 6.28 -7.67
C SER A 110 10.59 5.80 -6.33
N PRO A 111 10.36 4.54 -5.96
CA PRO A 111 10.86 4.02 -4.69
C PRO A 111 12.37 3.87 -4.72
N ALA A 112 13.03 4.24 -3.61
CA ALA A 112 14.40 3.89 -3.35
C ALA A 112 14.41 2.65 -2.45
N ILE A 113 15.21 1.66 -2.79
CA ILE A 113 15.36 0.45 -1.98
C ILE A 113 16.66 0.58 -1.20
N ILE A 114 16.56 0.63 0.13
CA ILE A 114 17.67 0.89 1.03
C ILE A 114 17.71 -0.14 2.15
N PRO A 115 18.86 -0.35 2.80
CA PRO A 115 18.94 -1.18 4.00
C PRO A 115 18.10 -0.57 5.13
N TYR A 116 17.44 -1.43 5.91
CA TYR A 116 16.70 -0.99 7.08
C TYR A 116 17.68 -0.58 8.19
N ILE A 117 17.46 0.60 8.77
CA ILE A 117 18.41 1.18 9.74
C ILE A 117 18.60 0.32 10.99
N ASN A 118 17.53 -0.35 11.43
CA ASN A 118 17.58 -1.18 12.64
C ASN A 118 18.11 -2.60 12.40
N ASP A 119 18.14 -3.03 11.15
CA ASP A 119 18.66 -4.35 10.76
C ASP A 119 19.09 -4.32 9.30
N PRO A 120 20.40 -4.17 9.02
CA PRO A 120 20.89 -4.05 7.64
C PRO A 120 20.72 -5.31 6.78
N THR A 121 20.35 -6.45 7.37
CA THR A 121 20.03 -7.66 6.60
C THR A 121 18.66 -7.57 5.94
N ILE A 122 17.86 -6.58 6.34
CA ILE A 122 16.54 -6.32 5.81
C ILE A 122 16.63 -5.13 4.86
N MET A 123 16.02 -5.26 3.69
CA MET A 123 15.86 -4.16 2.75
C MET A 123 14.45 -3.61 2.84
N THR A 124 14.31 -2.32 2.61
CA THR A 124 13.01 -1.64 2.65
C THR A 124 12.87 -0.69 1.47
N GLY A 125 11.64 -0.53 1.01
CA GLY A 125 11.28 0.44 -0.02
C GLY A 125 9.86 0.93 0.21
N ALA A 126 9.58 2.16 -0.19
CA ALA A 126 8.25 2.75 0.00
C ALA A 126 7.76 3.41 -1.28
N ILE A 127 6.46 3.28 -1.54
CA ILE A 127 5.78 3.97 -2.63
C ILE A 127 4.68 4.81 -2.04
N ARG A 128 4.51 6.02 -2.58
CA ARG A 128 3.40 6.90 -2.22
C ARG A 128 2.37 6.92 -3.33
N TYR A 129 1.10 6.96 -2.93
CA TYR A 129 -0.04 7.03 -3.83
C TYR A 129 -1.00 8.11 -3.39
N ASN A 130 -1.56 8.83 -4.36
CA ASN A 130 -2.65 9.77 -4.13
C ASN A 130 -3.89 9.32 -4.89
N CYS A 131 -5.04 9.58 -4.30
CA CYS A 131 -6.31 9.46 -5.01
C CYS A 131 -7.31 10.46 -4.47
N VAL A 132 -8.39 10.69 -5.22
CA VAL A 132 -9.55 11.44 -4.76
C VAL A 132 -10.68 10.44 -4.60
N TYR A 133 -11.24 10.39 -3.41
CA TYR A 133 -12.19 9.37 -3.01
C TYR A 133 -13.51 10.01 -2.61
N ASP A 134 -14.60 9.51 -3.14
CA ASP A 134 -15.94 9.91 -2.75
C ASP A 134 -16.43 8.98 -1.63
N LYS A 135 -16.61 9.53 -0.43
CA LYS A 135 -17.03 8.77 0.74
C LYS A 135 -18.44 8.20 0.62
N ASP A 136 -19.32 8.88 -0.10
CA ASP A 136 -20.72 8.49 -0.20
C ASP A 136 -20.92 7.37 -1.22
N THR A 137 -20.18 7.41 -2.32
CA THR A 137 -20.32 6.42 -3.42
C THR A 137 -19.24 5.36 -3.44
N ASN A 138 -18.20 5.50 -2.62
CA ASN A 138 -17.01 4.63 -2.63
C ASN A 138 -16.28 4.62 -3.98
N LEU A 139 -16.37 5.71 -4.75
CA LEU A 139 -15.67 5.85 -6.02
C LEU A 139 -14.35 6.58 -5.84
N ILE A 140 -13.34 6.12 -6.56
CA ILE A 140 -12.03 6.76 -6.60
C ILE A 140 -11.94 7.52 -7.91
N TYR A 141 -11.67 8.83 -7.81
CA TYR A 141 -11.49 9.69 -8.98
C TYR A 141 -10.02 9.81 -9.31
N ARG A 142 -9.72 9.70 -10.59
CA ARG A 142 -8.36 9.93 -11.09
C ARG A 142 -8.09 11.44 -11.16
N ASN A 143 -6.96 11.86 -10.62
CA ASN A 143 -6.50 13.24 -10.76
C ASN A 143 -5.87 13.49 -12.12
#